data_d927aa1cdcda0df4b5c6b4c5c641620d
#
_entry.id   d927aa1cdcda0df4b5c6b4c5c641620d
#
_cell.length_a   1.000
_cell.length_b   1.000
_cell.length_c   1.000
_cell.angle_alpha   90.00
_cell.angle_beta   90.00
_cell.angle_gamma   90.00
#
_symmetry.space_group_name_H-M   'P 1'
#
loop_
_entity.id
_entity.type
_entity.pdbx_description
1 polymer ?
#
loop_
_entity_poly.entity_id
_entity_poly.type
_entity_poly.pdbx_seq_one_letter_code
_entity_poly.pdbx_strand_id
1 'polypeptide(L)'
;MRISKQGADFIKSFEGCRLEAYHGAADRPGLYTIGYGHTGKVQKGQKITQAEADKLFSNDVAPIEKQLTADVPNVSQHQFDALVSFCFNLGVSAYMGSTLRRKLKAGDKLGAAAEFSKWCRANGKVVTGLQRRRNAERAMFLQSGFVDLAVIMVIFMVIGFVLLMHVD
;
A
#
# COMPACT_ATOMS: atom_id res chain seq x y z
N MET A 1 13.75 2.74 1.63
CA MET A 1 12.61 2.84 2.58
C MET A 1 12.07 1.44 2.89
N ARG A 2 11.32 1.29 3.97
CA ARG A 2 10.57 0.07 4.31
C ARG A 2 9.08 0.43 4.44
N ILE A 3 8.20 -0.53 4.19
CA ILE A 3 6.78 -0.37 4.44
C ILE A 3 6.53 -0.12 5.94
N SER A 4 5.64 0.80 6.28
CA SER A 4 5.25 1.02 7.67
C SER A 4 4.34 -0.11 8.17
N LYS A 5 4.15 -0.20 9.51
CA LYS A 5 3.15 -1.10 10.08
C LYS A 5 1.75 -0.81 9.51
N GLN A 6 1.38 0.46 9.37
CA GLN A 6 0.11 0.89 8.79
C GLN A 6 -0.03 0.41 7.34
N GLY A 7 1.01 0.57 6.51
CA GLY A 7 1.02 0.10 5.14
C GLY A 7 0.91 -1.43 5.03
N ALA A 8 1.61 -2.16 5.90
CA ALA A 8 1.54 -3.62 5.96
C ALA A 8 0.13 -4.10 6.36
N ASP A 9 -0.45 -3.53 7.41
CA ASP A 9 -1.80 -3.84 7.88
C ASP A 9 -2.85 -3.50 6.79
N PHE A 10 -2.64 -2.39 6.07
CA PHE A 10 -3.48 -2.00 4.94
C PHE A 10 -3.49 -3.07 3.84
N ILE A 11 -2.33 -3.55 3.39
CA ILE A 11 -2.26 -4.61 2.37
C ILE A 11 -2.92 -5.88 2.88
N LYS A 12 -2.59 -6.32 4.09
CA LYS A 12 -3.15 -7.52 4.73
C LYS A 12 -4.67 -7.48 4.81
N SER A 13 -5.28 -6.30 5.02
CA SER A 13 -6.73 -6.13 5.07
C SER A 13 -7.44 -6.40 3.74
N PHE A 14 -6.76 -6.21 2.62
CA PHE A 14 -7.29 -6.49 1.29
C PHE A 14 -7.06 -7.93 0.83
N GLU A 15 -5.91 -8.52 1.21
CA GLU A 15 -5.55 -9.88 0.78
C GLU A 15 -6.27 -10.96 1.59
N GLY A 16 -6.56 -10.69 2.86
CA GLY A 16 -6.96 -11.73 3.82
C GLY A 16 -5.81 -12.69 4.13
N CYS A 17 -5.99 -13.59 5.10
CA CYS A 17 -4.98 -14.57 5.46
C CYS A 17 -5.58 -15.99 5.42
N ARG A 18 -4.93 -16.90 4.71
CA ARG A 18 -5.27 -18.32 4.75
C ARG A 18 -4.07 -19.14 5.23
N LEU A 19 -4.25 -19.80 6.37
CA LEU A 19 -3.20 -20.61 7.00
C LEU A 19 -3.11 -22.02 6.43
N GLU A 20 -4.02 -22.39 5.56
CA GLU A 20 -3.99 -23.64 4.79
C GLU A 20 -3.96 -23.33 3.30
N ALA A 21 -3.11 -24.06 2.58
CA ALA A 21 -2.93 -23.89 1.14
C ALA A 21 -4.21 -24.17 0.38
N TYR A 22 -4.56 -23.26 -0.53
CA TYR A 22 -5.74 -23.36 -1.38
C TYR A 22 -5.38 -23.18 -2.84
N HIS A 23 -6.25 -23.65 -3.71
CA HIS A 23 -6.19 -23.40 -5.15
C HIS A 23 -7.26 -22.37 -5.52
N GLY A 24 -6.83 -21.23 -6.06
CA GLY A 24 -7.75 -20.20 -6.52
C GLY A 24 -8.44 -20.60 -7.83
N ALA A 25 -9.68 -20.12 -8.05
CA ALA A 25 -10.44 -20.48 -9.26
C ALA A 25 -9.78 -20.01 -10.57
N ALA A 26 -8.91 -19.02 -10.51
CA ALA A 26 -8.15 -18.49 -11.66
C ALA A 26 -6.69 -18.98 -11.70
N ASP A 27 -6.28 -19.82 -10.76
CA ASP A 27 -4.89 -20.29 -10.67
C ASP A 27 -4.59 -21.35 -11.72
N ARG A 28 -3.35 -21.39 -12.17
CA ARG A 28 -2.87 -22.46 -13.05
C ARG A 28 -2.95 -23.80 -12.32
N PRO A 29 -3.22 -24.92 -13.03
CA PRO A 29 -3.20 -26.25 -12.42
C PRO A 29 -1.89 -26.48 -11.66
N GLY A 30 -2.00 -26.95 -10.40
CA GLY A 30 -0.87 -27.20 -9.53
C GLY A 30 -0.27 -25.99 -8.79
N LEU A 31 -0.79 -24.78 -9.02
CA LEU A 31 -0.41 -23.60 -8.26
C LEU A 31 -1.26 -23.51 -6.98
N TYR A 32 -0.62 -23.48 -5.84
CA TYR A 32 -1.27 -23.28 -4.54
C TYR A 32 -0.85 -21.96 -3.92
N THR A 33 -1.77 -21.37 -3.21
CA THR A 33 -1.60 -20.08 -2.52
C THR A 33 -1.77 -20.27 -1.02
N ILE A 34 -1.01 -19.55 -0.19
CA ILE A 34 -1.07 -19.60 1.27
C ILE A 34 -0.78 -18.22 1.87
N GLY A 35 -1.12 -18.00 3.14
CA GLY A 35 -0.88 -16.75 3.84
C GLY A 35 -1.64 -15.59 3.23
N TYR A 36 -0.95 -14.52 2.91
CA TYR A 36 -1.48 -13.29 2.30
C TYR A 36 -1.29 -13.25 0.76
N GLY A 37 -1.51 -14.38 0.11
CA GLY A 37 -1.38 -14.48 -1.34
C GLY A 37 -0.03 -15.04 -1.82
N HIS A 38 0.78 -15.63 -0.94
CA HIS A 38 2.05 -16.25 -1.31
C HIS A 38 1.84 -17.50 -2.17
N THR A 39 2.55 -17.57 -3.32
CA THR A 39 2.43 -18.68 -4.29
C THR A 39 3.75 -19.45 -4.52
N GLY A 40 4.84 -19.05 -3.85
CA GLY A 40 6.17 -19.64 -4.05
C GLY A 40 6.34 -21.00 -3.36
N LYS A 41 6.51 -22.09 -4.14
CA LYS A 41 6.78 -23.44 -3.61
C LYS A 41 5.75 -23.98 -2.60
N VAL A 42 4.48 -23.52 -2.72
CA VAL A 42 3.39 -23.97 -1.86
C VAL A 42 2.90 -25.35 -2.32
N GLN A 43 2.75 -26.29 -1.40
CA GLN A 43 2.26 -27.64 -1.67
C GLN A 43 0.81 -27.79 -1.27
N LYS A 44 0.08 -28.69 -1.96
CA LYS A 44 -1.30 -29.04 -1.58
C LYS A 44 -1.36 -29.53 -0.13
N GLY A 45 -2.29 -28.98 0.66
CA GLY A 45 -2.50 -29.35 2.06
C GLY A 45 -1.46 -28.78 3.02
N GLN A 46 -0.53 -27.94 2.56
CA GLN A 46 0.40 -27.25 3.42
C GLN A 46 -0.33 -26.36 4.41
N LYS A 47 0.10 -26.39 5.68
CA LYS A 47 -0.39 -25.52 6.75
C LYS A 47 0.76 -24.72 7.33
N ILE A 48 0.47 -23.49 7.70
CA ILE A 48 1.42 -22.57 8.33
C ILE A 48 0.78 -21.89 9.53
N THR A 49 1.61 -21.40 10.42
CA THR A 49 1.21 -20.53 11.53
C THR A 49 1.03 -19.10 11.06
N GLN A 50 0.38 -18.26 11.88
CA GLN A 50 0.27 -16.82 11.62
C GLN A 50 1.65 -16.15 11.49
N ALA A 51 2.60 -16.52 12.35
CA ALA A 51 3.96 -15.98 12.29
C ALA A 51 4.68 -16.33 10.97
N GLU A 52 4.47 -17.53 10.45
CA GLU A 52 5.00 -17.93 9.13
C GLU A 52 4.32 -17.17 8.00
N ALA A 53 3.00 -16.94 8.06
CA ALA A 53 2.29 -16.10 7.09
C ALA A 53 2.84 -14.67 7.09
N ASP A 54 3.10 -14.09 8.25
CA ASP A 54 3.68 -12.76 8.38
C ASP A 54 5.12 -12.69 7.84
N LYS A 55 5.90 -13.76 8.04
CA LYS A 55 7.24 -13.88 7.46
C LYS A 55 7.21 -14.00 5.93
N LEU A 56 6.31 -14.80 5.37
CA LEU A 56 6.11 -14.92 3.93
C LEU A 56 5.72 -13.57 3.33
N PHE A 57 4.76 -12.87 3.92
CA PHE A 57 4.37 -11.52 3.51
C PHE A 57 5.56 -10.57 3.47
N SER A 58 6.39 -10.56 4.52
CA SER A 58 7.58 -9.71 4.58
C SER A 58 8.58 -10.03 3.46
N ASN A 59 8.75 -11.32 3.15
CA ASN A 59 9.62 -11.76 2.06
C ASN A 59 9.08 -11.34 0.68
N ASP A 60 7.76 -11.40 0.48
CA ASP A 60 7.12 -10.99 -0.77
C ASP A 60 7.16 -9.47 -0.99
N VAL A 61 7.10 -8.69 0.08
CA VAL A 61 7.18 -7.22 0.04
C VAL A 61 8.61 -6.72 -0.16
N ALA A 62 9.63 -7.41 0.38
CA ALA A 62 11.01 -6.95 0.35
C ALA A 62 11.56 -6.61 -1.05
N PRO A 63 11.36 -7.40 -2.12
CA PRO A 63 11.79 -7.03 -3.47
C PRO A 63 11.06 -5.79 -4.01
N ILE A 64 9.79 -5.58 -3.65
CA ILE A 64 9.01 -4.40 -4.02
C ILE A 64 9.61 -3.16 -3.36
N GLU A 65 9.89 -3.21 -2.06
CA GLU A 65 10.53 -2.14 -1.31
C GLU A 65 11.88 -1.75 -1.92
N LYS A 66 12.71 -2.73 -2.26
CA LYS A 66 14.02 -2.50 -2.87
C LYS A 66 13.89 -1.72 -4.18
N GLN A 67 12.98 -2.13 -5.06
CA GLN A 67 12.79 -1.49 -6.36
C GLN A 67 12.19 -0.08 -6.23
N LEU A 68 11.18 0.10 -5.39
CA LEU A 68 10.56 1.41 -5.18
C LEU A 68 11.52 2.40 -4.50
N THR A 69 12.33 1.94 -3.54
CA THR A 69 13.33 2.80 -2.90
C THR A 69 14.36 3.34 -3.89
N ALA A 70 14.76 2.52 -4.85
CA ALA A 70 15.68 2.95 -5.90
C ALA A 70 15.01 3.88 -6.93
N ASP A 71 13.72 3.66 -7.24
CA ASP A 71 13.02 4.41 -8.29
C ASP A 71 12.51 5.79 -7.81
N VAL A 72 12.00 5.89 -6.58
CA VAL A 72 11.35 7.09 -6.03
C VAL A 72 11.86 7.44 -4.62
N PRO A 73 13.10 7.89 -4.47
CA PRO A 73 13.71 8.14 -3.15
C PRO A 73 13.06 9.29 -2.36
N ASN A 74 12.33 10.19 -3.04
CA ASN A 74 11.79 11.43 -2.47
C ASN A 74 10.27 11.40 -2.24
N VAL A 75 9.73 10.25 -1.82
CA VAL A 75 8.32 10.11 -1.45
C VAL A 75 8.14 10.08 0.06
N SER A 76 6.98 10.50 0.55
CA SER A 76 6.62 10.34 1.97
C SER A 76 6.37 8.88 2.32
N GLN A 77 6.34 8.55 3.63
CA GLN A 77 6.02 7.18 4.07
C GLN A 77 4.66 6.72 3.56
N HIS A 78 3.62 7.57 3.62
CA HIS A 78 2.29 7.24 3.11
C HIS A 78 2.27 7.02 1.59
N GLN A 79 3.04 7.83 0.85
CA GLN A 79 3.20 7.64 -0.58
C GLN A 79 3.90 6.33 -0.89
N PHE A 80 4.94 6.00 -0.14
CA PHE A 80 5.67 4.73 -0.28
C PHE A 80 4.75 3.53 0.02
N ASP A 81 4.02 3.55 1.12
CA ASP A 81 3.10 2.49 1.52
C ASP A 81 2.00 2.24 0.47
N ALA A 82 1.43 3.32 -0.08
CA ALA A 82 0.45 3.23 -1.16
C ALA A 82 1.03 2.62 -2.43
N LEU A 83 2.27 2.97 -2.80
CA LEU A 83 2.99 2.39 -3.94
C LEU A 83 3.33 0.92 -3.72
N VAL A 84 3.75 0.55 -2.51
CA VAL A 84 4.00 -0.87 -2.16
C VAL A 84 2.70 -1.66 -2.30
N SER A 85 1.56 -1.16 -1.80
CA SER A 85 0.26 -1.81 -1.97
C SER A 85 -0.13 -1.97 -3.44
N PHE A 86 0.06 -0.94 -4.23
CA PHE A 86 -0.21 -0.97 -5.67
C PHE A 86 0.64 -2.05 -6.37
N CYS A 87 1.94 -2.09 -6.09
CA CYS A 87 2.86 -3.06 -6.66
C CYS A 87 2.61 -4.49 -6.17
N PHE A 88 2.22 -4.66 -4.90
CA PHE A 88 1.87 -5.97 -4.35
C PHE A 88 0.67 -6.58 -5.07
N ASN A 89 -0.33 -5.77 -5.41
CA ASN A 89 -1.53 -6.24 -6.10
C ASN A 89 -1.35 -6.42 -7.62
N LEU A 90 -0.65 -5.50 -8.28
CA LEU A 90 -0.58 -5.44 -9.75
C LEU A 90 0.76 -5.90 -10.32
N GLY A 91 1.75 -6.08 -9.46
CA GLY A 91 3.12 -6.34 -9.84
C GLY A 91 3.93 -5.05 -10.11
N VAL A 92 5.23 -5.13 -9.82
CA VAL A 92 6.15 -4.00 -10.04
C VAL A 92 6.25 -3.62 -11.52
N SER A 93 6.16 -4.58 -12.43
CA SER A 93 6.19 -4.30 -13.87
C SER A 93 5.06 -3.39 -14.33
N ALA A 94 3.85 -3.57 -13.77
CA ALA A 94 2.71 -2.69 -14.06
C ALA A 94 3.00 -1.25 -13.60
N TYR A 95 3.56 -1.07 -12.41
CA TYR A 95 3.99 0.22 -11.90
C TYR A 95 5.06 0.85 -12.79
N MET A 96 6.11 0.12 -13.15
CA MET A 96 7.23 0.62 -13.95
C MET A 96 6.80 1.17 -15.32
N GLY A 97 5.79 0.57 -15.96
CA GLY A 97 5.20 1.03 -17.23
C GLY A 97 4.09 2.09 -17.09
N SER A 98 3.72 2.49 -15.85
CA SER A 98 2.53 3.28 -15.60
C SER A 98 2.71 4.79 -15.84
N THR A 99 1.61 5.46 -16.16
CA THR A 99 1.52 6.92 -16.15
C THR A 99 1.64 7.47 -14.72
N LEU A 100 1.21 6.70 -13.70
CA LEU A 100 1.40 7.03 -12.30
C LEU A 100 2.87 7.30 -11.99
N ARG A 101 3.75 6.34 -12.31
CA ARG A 101 5.20 6.48 -12.12
C ARG A 101 5.78 7.67 -12.87
N ARG A 102 5.41 7.86 -14.14
CA ARG A 102 5.91 8.96 -14.98
C ARG A 102 5.56 10.33 -14.38
N LYS A 103 4.33 10.51 -13.91
CA LYS A 103 3.90 11.74 -13.24
C LYS A 103 4.62 11.96 -11.92
N LEU A 104 4.75 10.89 -11.11
CA LEU A 104 5.46 10.97 -9.84
C LEU A 104 6.92 11.39 -10.02
N LYS A 105 7.63 10.85 -11.01
CA LYS A 105 9.02 11.23 -11.33
C LYS A 105 9.14 12.65 -11.88
N ALA A 106 8.08 13.17 -12.49
CA ALA A 106 8.00 14.57 -12.92
C ALA A 106 7.61 15.55 -11.76
N GLY A 107 7.43 15.04 -10.54
CA GLY A 107 7.01 15.84 -9.39
C GLY A 107 5.50 16.11 -9.31
N ASP A 108 4.72 15.65 -10.29
CA ASP A 108 3.25 15.78 -10.30
C ASP A 108 2.60 14.75 -9.39
N LYS A 109 2.66 15.01 -8.08
CA LYS A 109 2.11 14.11 -7.05
C LYS A 109 0.58 14.02 -7.12
N LEU A 110 -0.12 15.12 -7.39
CA LEU A 110 -1.58 15.13 -7.52
C LEU A 110 -2.04 14.37 -8.76
N GLY A 111 -1.38 14.60 -9.88
CA GLY A 111 -1.63 13.85 -11.09
C GLY A 111 -1.31 12.37 -10.96
N ALA A 112 -0.23 12.00 -10.24
CA ALA A 112 0.09 10.61 -9.92
C ALA A 112 -1.01 9.96 -9.07
N ALA A 113 -1.51 10.65 -8.04
CA ALA A 113 -2.63 10.19 -7.22
C ALA A 113 -3.91 9.92 -8.04
N ALA A 114 -4.21 10.75 -9.04
CA ALA A 114 -5.36 10.56 -9.90
C ALA A 114 -5.27 9.30 -10.79
N GLU A 115 -4.06 8.80 -11.05
CA GLU A 115 -3.86 7.60 -11.87
C GLU A 115 -4.26 6.30 -11.18
N PHE A 116 -4.28 6.23 -9.84
CA PHE A 116 -4.69 5.01 -9.13
C PHE A 116 -6.06 4.52 -9.59
N SER A 117 -7.05 5.39 -9.72
CA SER A 117 -8.43 5.03 -10.06
C SER A 117 -8.58 4.34 -11.42
N LYS A 118 -7.61 4.49 -12.32
CA LYS A 118 -7.63 3.85 -13.64
C LYS A 118 -7.36 2.34 -13.59
N TRP A 119 -6.82 1.83 -12.48
CA TRP A 119 -6.41 0.43 -12.29
C TRP A 119 -7.49 -0.41 -11.56
N CYS A 120 -8.76 -0.18 -11.88
CA CYS A 120 -9.91 -0.86 -11.26
C CYS A 120 -10.63 -1.82 -12.22
N ARG A 121 -10.04 -2.15 -13.39
CA ARG A 121 -10.69 -3.00 -14.39
C ARG A 121 -10.02 -4.37 -14.49
N ALA A 122 -10.86 -5.41 -14.68
CA ALA A 122 -10.42 -6.73 -15.11
C ALA A 122 -11.32 -7.16 -16.28
N ASN A 123 -10.75 -7.71 -17.35
CA ASN A 123 -11.48 -8.11 -18.57
C ASN A 123 -12.38 -6.98 -19.10
N GLY A 124 -11.90 -5.73 -19.11
CA GLY A 124 -12.60 -4.55 -19.59
C GLY A 124 -13.71 -4.01 -18.66
N LYS A 125 -14.09 -4.73 -17.61
CA LYS A 125 -15.15 -4.35 -16.66
C LYS A 125 -14.57 -3.79 -15.38
N VAL A 126 -15.25 -2.82 -14.78
CA VAL A 126 -14.90 -2.31 -13.45
C VAL A 126 -15.21 -3.38 -12.41
N VAL A 127 -14.23 -3.64 -11.53
CA VAL A 127 -14.36 -4.57 -10.40
C VAL A 127 -14.42 -3.75 -9.10
N THR A 128 -15.54 -3.84 -8.39
CA THR A 128 -15.81 -3.04 -7.19
C THR A 128 -14.71 -3.18 -6.11
N GLY A 129 -14.20 -4.40 -5.91
CA GLY A 129 -13.09 -4.65 -4.97
C GLY A 129 -11.82 -3.89 -5.37
N LEU A 130 -11.45 -3.93 -6.66
CA LEU A 130 -10.30 -3.16 -7.17
C LEU A 130 -10.54 -1.66 -7.07
N GLN A 131 -11.74 -1.18 -7.39
CA GLN A 131 -12.09 0.23 -7.27
C GLN A 131 -11.95 0.72 -5.82
N ARG A 132 -12.47 -0.05 -4.85
CA ARG A 132 -12.33 0.26 -3.42
C ARG A 132 -10.86 0.32 -3.00
N ARG A 133 -10.04 -0.65 -3.43
CA ARG A 133 -8.60 -0.67 -3.13
C ARG A 133 -7.88 0.54 -3.72
N ARG A 134 -8.09 0.86 -4.99
CA ARG A 134 -7.47 2.03 -5.65
C ARG A 134 -7.86 3.35 -5.00
N ASN A 135 -9.12 3.49 -4.57
CA ASN A 135 -9.56 4.68 -3.84
C ASN A 135 -8.86 4.81 -2.49
N ALA A 136 -8.71 3.71 -1.77
CA ALA A 136 -8.02 3.68 -0.48
C ALA A 136 -6.50 3.93 -0.62
N GLU A 137 -5.85 3.35 -1.63
CA GLU A 137 -4.44 3.64 -1.96
C GLU A 137 -4.23 5.10 -2.35
N ARG A 138 -5.13 5.67 -3.17
CA ARG A 138 -5.11 7.09 -3.51
C ARG A 138 -5.25 7.98 -2.27
N ALA A 139 -6.17 7.65 -1.37
CA ALA A 139 -6.36 8.39 -0.13
C ALA A 139 -5.09 8.34 0.74
N MET A 140 -4.49 7.16 0.93
CA MET A 140 -3.22 7.00 1.64
C MET A 140 -2.09 7.79 0.97
N PHE A 141 -1.97 7.76 -0.35
CA PHE A 141 -0.95 8.48 -1.10
C PHE A 141 -1.04 10.00 -0.92
N LEU A 142 -2.26 10.52 -0.78
CA LEU A 142 -2.54 11.95 -0.58
C LEU A 142 -2.44 12.40 0.88
N GLN A 143 -2.30 11.46 1.82
CA GLN A 143 -2.01 11.85 3.20
C GLN A 143 -0.70 12.63 3.23
N SER A 144 -0.80 13.91 3.50
CA SER A 144 0.35 14.73 3.81
C SER A 144 0.84 14.30 5.18
N GLY A 145 2.15 14.14 5.33
CA GLY A 145 2.77 13.99 6.65
C GLY A 145 2.70 15.28 7.48
N PHE A 146 1.66 16.08 7.26
CA PHE A 146 1.38 17.24 8.11
C PHE A 146 0.88 16.71 9.45
N VAL A 147 1.54 17.16 10.50
CA VAL A 147 0.97 17.24 11.84
C VAL A 147 -0.50 17.63 11.66
N ASP A 148 -1.38 16.79 12.13
CA ASP A 148 -2.83 16.94 11.99
C ASP A 148 -3.20 18.41 12.19
N LEU A 149 -3.93 19.03 11.25
CA LEU A 149 -4.36 20.42 11.39
C LEU A 149 -4.99 20.70 12.77
N ALA A 150 -5.62 19.67 13.35
CA ALA A 150 -6.12 19.67 14.72
C ALA A 150 -4.99 19.88 15.75
N VAL A 151 -3.82 19.27 15.57
CA VAL A 151 -2.66 19.46 16.46
C VAL A 151 -2.08 20.86 16.28
N ILE A 152 -2.02 21.39 15.06
CA ILE A 152 -1.57 22.76 14.79
C ILE A 152 -2.55 23.76 15.44
N MET A 153 -3.87 23.55 15.30
CA MET A 153 -4.88 24.39 15.90
C MET A 153 -4.81 24.36 17.45
N VAL A 154 -4.58 23.19 18.04
CA VAL A 154 -4.37 23.06 19.50
C VAL A 154 -3.11 23.78 19.94
N ILE A 155 -2.00 23.68 19.20
CA ILE A 155 -0.74 24.39 19.51
C ILE A 155 -0.96 25.92 19.42
N PHE A 156 -1.65 26.41 18.38
CA PHE A 156 -1.97 27.84 18.27
C PHE A 156 -2.91 28.31 19.37
N MET A 157 -3.91 27.51 19.76
CA MET A 157 -4.78 27.82 20.90
C MET A 157 -4.00 27.90 22.23
N VAL A 158 -3.10 26.95 22.49
CA VAL A 158 -2.30 26.92 23.71
C VAL A 158 -1.32 28.10 23.73
N ILE A 159 -0.64 28.39 22.63
CA ILE A 159 0.29 29.54 22.54
C ILE A 159 -0.49 30.85 22.70
N GLY A 160 -1.64 31.02 22.06
CA GLY A 160 -2.50 32.19 22.20
C GLY A 160 -3.00 32.40 23.63
N PHE A 161 -3.35 31.31 24.31
CA PHE A 161 -3.79 31.36 25.72
C PHE A 161 -2.66 31.74 26.68
N VAL A 162 -1.45 31.21 26.45
CA VAL A 162 -0.25 31.55 27.26
C VAL A 162 0.15 33.03 27.07
N LEU A 163 0.07 33.56 25.84
CA LEU A 163 0.34 34.97 25.57
C LEU A 163 -0.69 35.91 26.23
N LEU A 164 -1.96 35.51 26.28
CA LEU A 164 -3.02 36.30 26.96
C LEU A 164 -2.83 36.34 28.49
N MET A 165 -2.22 35.30 29.09
CA MET A 165 -2.00 35.23 30.55
C MET A 165 -0.75 36.03 31.02
N HIS A 166 0.04 36.58 30.08
CA HIS A 166 1.26 37.36 30.40
C HIS A 166 1.13 38.85 30.04
N VAL A 167 -0.09 39.33 29.82
CA VAL A 167 -0.40 40.77 29.64
C VAL A 167 -1.13 41.25 30.87
N ASP A 168 -0.35 41.43 31.96
CA ASP A 168 -0.67 42.24 33.15
C ASP A 168 0.54 43.10 33.51
#